data_11e3d154750b23d6c95f871a3c199924
#
_entry.id   11e3d154750b23d6c95f871a3c199924
#
_cell.length_a   1.000
_cell.length_b   1.000
_cell.length_c   1.000
_cell.angle_alpha   90.00
_cell.angle_beta   90.00
_cell.angle_gamma   90.00
#
_symmetry.space_group_name_H-M   'P 1'
#
loop_
_entity.id
_entity.type
_entity.pdbx_description
1 polymer ?
#
loop_
_entity_poly.entity_id
_entity_poly.type
_entity_poly.pdbx_seq_one_letter_code
_entity_poly.pdbx_strand_id
1 'polypeptide(L)'
;AERLHGELYRKRIPVVIGFEGWDAAGKGGAIKRLTEKMDPRGYVVNPTASPNEVEKAHHYLWRFWKAMPKDGHVAIFDRTWYGRVMVERIEGFCTEEEWKRAYKEINDMEKDLANAGAVILKFWMHIDKE
;
A
#
# COMPACT_ATOMS: atom_id res chain seq x y z
N ALA A 1 1.87 17.06 8.43
CA ALA A 1 2.29 15.64 8.54
C ALA A 1 3.10 15.39 9.80
N GLU A 2 4.02 16.28 10.13
CA GLU A 2 4.89 16.13 11.29
C GLU A 2 4.11 16.03 12.60
N ARG A 3 3.17 16.96 12.81
CA ARG A 3 2.34 17.00 14.02
C ARG A 3 1.45 15.76 14.11
N LEU A 4 0.79 15.41 13.01
CA LEU A 4 -0.10 14.26 12.96
C LEU A 4 0.67 12.96 13.20
N HIS A 5 1.87 12.85 12.62
CA HIS A 5 2.72 11.69 12.81
C HIS A 5 3.07 11.49 14.30
N GLY A 6 3.40 12.59 15.00
CA GLY A 6 3.66 12.53 16.44
C GLY A 6 2.46 12.07 17.25
N GLU A 7 1.27 12.55 16.90
CA GLU A 7 0.02 12.13 17.56
C GLU A 7 -0.25 10.64 17.35
N LEU A 8 -0.09 10.16 16.13
CA LEU A 8 -0.30 8.74 15.80
C LEU A 8 0.67 7.85 16.56
N TYR A 9 1.92 8.27 16.68
CA TYR A 9 2.93 7.52 17.42
C TYR A 9 2.57 7.42 18.90
N ARG A 10 2.18 8.54 19.51
CA ARG A 10 1.81 8.57 20.93
C ARG A 10 0.59 7.70 21.22
N LYS A 11 -0.38 7.67 20.32
CA LYS A 11 -1.60 6.87 20.46
C LYS A 11 -1.43 5.45 19.98
N ARG A 12 -0.23 5.09 19.46
CA ARG A 12 0.11 3.76 18.95
C ARG A 12 -0.84 3.28 17.85
N ILE A 13 -1.18 4.19 16.93
CA ILE A 13 -2.06 3.88 15.82
C ILE A 13 -1.20 3.52 14.60
N PRO A 14 -1.32 2.30 14.06
CA PRO A 14 -0.64 1.95 12.81
C PRO A 14 -1.36 2.58 11.62
N VAL A 15 -0.59 3.09 10.67
CA VAL A 15 -1.13 3.74 9.48
C VAL A 15 -0.56 3.08 8.23
N VAL A 16 -1.45 2.77 7.30
CA VAL A 16 -1.09 2.20 6.00
C VAL A 16 -1.49 3.21 4.94
N ILE A 17 -0.53 3.65 4.13
CA ILE A 17 -0.79 4.60 3.06
C ILE A 17 -0.38 3.95 1.74
N GLY A 18 -1.34 3.80 0.83
CA GLY A 18 -1.10 3.21 -0.47
C GLY A 18 -1.18 4.24 -1.59
N PHE A 19 -0.21 4.22 -2.48
CA PHE A 19 -0.19 5.06 -3.68
C PHE A 19 -0.26 4.17 -4.91
N GLU A 20 -1.24 4.42 -5.75
CA GLU A 20 -1.40 3.75 -7.03
C GLU A 20 -1.45 4.78 -8.16
N GLY A 21 -1.14 4.34 -9.36
CA GLY A 21 -1.19 5.18 -10.52
C GLY A 21 0.12 5.12 -11.31
N TRP A 22 0.17 5.92 -12.37
CA TRP A 22 1.34 5.98 -13.24
C TRP A 22 2.46 6.77 -12.57
N ASP A 23 3.70 6.35 -12.79
CA ASP A 23 4.86 7.07 -12.26
C ASP A 23 4.87 8.52 -12.75
N ALA A 24 4.48 8.75 -14.00
CA ALA A 24 4.42 10.08 -14.59
C ALA A 24 3.38 10.99 -13.94
N ALA A 25 2.47 10.45 -13.13
CA ALA A 25 1.45 11.25 -12.44
C ALA A 25 1.98 11.93 -11.16
N GLY A 26 3.26 11.77 -10.84
CA GLY A 26 3.87 12.44 -9.68
C GLY A 26 3.81 11.66 -8.40
N LYS A 27 3.62 10.34 -8.48
CA LYS A 27 3.52 9.47 -7.31
C LYS A 27 4.77 9.55 -6.41
N GLY A 28 5.96 9.46 -7.00
CA GLY A 28 7.21 9.57 -6.26
C GLY A 28 7.38 10.92 -5.58
N GLY A 29 6.99 12.00 -6.27
CA GLY A 29 7.04 13.34 -5.69
C GLY A 29 6.07 13.51 -4.53
N ALA A 30 4.89 12.90 -4.64
CA ALA A 30 3.90 12.94 -3.55
C ALA A 30 4.42 12.24 -2.31
N ILE A 31 5.03 11.07 -2.49
CA ILE A 31 5.62 10.31 -1.38
C ILE A 31 6.76 11.11 -0.73
N LYS A 32 7.61 11.71 -1.54
CA LYS A 32 8.70 12.54 -1.04
C LYS A 32 8.18 13.71 -0.20
N ARG A 33 7.18 14.41 -0.69
CA ARG A 33 6.59 15.54 0.04
C ARG A 33 5.94 15.09 1.35
N LEU A 34 5.30 13.93 1.35
CA LEU A 34 4.68 13.38 2.56
C LEU A 34 5.74 13.06 3.62
N THR A 35 6.84 12.45 3.22
CA THR A 35 7.83 11.91 4.16
C THR A 35 8.90 12.91 4.59
N GLU A 36 9.10 14.02 3.87
CA GLU A 36 10.22 14.91 4.14
C GLU A 36 10.20 15.54 5.53
N LYS A 37 9.03 15.64 6.15
CA LYS A 37 8.89 16.19 7.51
C LYS A 37 8.53 15.14 8.55
N MET A 38 8.58 13.85 8.18
CA MET A 38 8.32 12.77 9.11
C MET A 38 9.62 12.24 9.69
N ASP A 39 9.56 11.72 10.90
CA ASP A 39 10.70 11.06 11.53
C ASP A 39 10.99 9.75 10.78
N PRO A 40 12.20 9.59 10.20
CA PRO A 40 12.52 8.37 9.45
C PRO A 40 12.41 7.08 10.26
N ARG A 41 12.42 7.14 11.58
CA ARG A 41 12.26 5.97 12.42
C ARG A 41 10.82 5.51 12.51
N GLY A 42 9.88 6.37 12.12
CA GLY A 42 8.45 6.11 12.25
C GLY A 42 7.77 5.62 10.97
N TYR A 43 8.46 5.55 9.85
CA TYR A 43 7.85 5.11 8.60
C TYR A 43 8.80 4.25 7.77
N VAL A 44 8.20 3.45 6.88
CA VAL A 44 8.94 2.68 5.89
C VAL A 44 8.23 2.84 4.55
N VAL A 45 8.99 3.12 3.50
CA VAL A 45 8.46 3.16 2.14
C VAL A 45 8.77 1.82 1.47
N ASN A 46 7.73 1.18 0.96
CA ASN A 46 7.82 -0.13 0.33
C ASN A 46 7.54 -0.01 -1.17
N PRO A 47 8.57 0.06 -2.02
CA PRO A 47 8.36 0.02 -3.47
C PRO A 47 7.96 -1.40 -3.88
N THR A 48 6.89 -1.51 -4.65
CA THR A 48 6.38 -2.80 -5.09
C THR A 48 6.73 -3.02 -6.55
N ALA A 49 7.50 -4.07 -6.80
CA ALA A 49 7.89 -4.49 -8.14
C ALA A 49 7.25 -5.83 -8.47
N SER A 50 7.59 -6.40 -9.61
CA SER A 50 7.16 -7.76 -9.95
C SER A 50 7.62 -8.73 -8.87
N PRO A 51 6.80 -9.71 -8.48
CA PRO A 51 7.17 -10.65 -7.42
C PRO A 51 8.43 -11.44 -7.75
N ASN A 52 9.31 -11.61 -6.76
CA ASN A 52 10.46 -12.50 -6.88
C ASN A 52 10.03 -13.95 -6.65
N GLU A 53 10.98 -14.89 -6.73
CA GLU A 53 10.66 -16.33 -6.63
C GLU A 53 10.03 -16.69 -5.27
N VAL A 54 10.51 -16.08 -4.18
CA VAL A 54 9.95 -16.33 -2.84
C VAL A 54 8.53 -15.80 -2.75
N GLU A 55 8.31 -14.59 -3.27
CA GLU A 55 6.99 -13.97 -3.25
C GLU A 55 5.97 -14.72 -4.11
N LYS A 56 6.41 -15.24 -5.27
CA LYS A 56 5.56 -16.06 -6.14
C LYS A 56 5.10 -17.36 -5.50
N ALA A 57 5.88 -17.88 -4.56
CA ALA A 57 5.56 -19.12 -3.87
C ALA A 57 4.48 -18.94 -2.80
N HIS A 58 4.08 -17.71 -2.53
CA HIS A 58 3.09 -17.37 -1.51
C HIS A 58 1.88 -16.70 -2.15
N HIS A 59 0.78 -16.61 -1.39
CA HIS A 59 -0.38 -15.83 -1.79
C HIS A 59 0.06 -14.40 -2.14
N TYR A 60 -0.54 -13.76 -3.13
CA TYR A 60 -0.09 -12.44 -3.59
C TYR A 60 -0.14 -11.36 -2.50
N LEU A 61 -0.98 -11.51 -1.48
CA LEU A 61 -1.06 -10.56 -0.36
C LEU A 61 0.04 -10.77 0.68
N TRP A 62 0.76 -11.90 0.64
CA TRP A 62 1.76 -12.24 1.65
C TRP A 62 2.83 -11.17 1.82
N ARG A 63 3.39 -10.68 0.72
CA ARG A 63 4.46 -9.67 0.79
C ARG A 63 3.98 -8.35 1.37
N PHE A 64 2.69 -8.06 1.24
CA PHE A 64 2.10 -6.86 1.85
C PHE A 64 1.83 -7.07 3.34
N TRP A 65 1.34 -8.24 3.72
CA TRP A 65 1.12 -8.57 5.12
C TRP A 65 2.40 -8.46 5.95
N LYS A 66 3.51 -8.99 5.46
CA LYS A 66 4.77 -8.95 6.21
C LYS A 66 5.36 -7.55 6.31
N ALA A 67 4.89 -6.61 5.47
CA ALA A 67 5.35 -5.23 5.49
C ALA A 67 4.41 -4.30 6.26
N MET A 68 3.38 -4.84 6.90
CA MET A 68 2.44 -4.01 7.67
C MET A 68 3.14 -3.36 8.87
N PRO A 69 2.73 -2.13 9.23
CA PRO A 69 3.41 -1.38 10.28
C PRO A 69 3.10 -1.91 11.66
N LYS A 70 4.05 -1.73 12.57
CA LYS A 70 3.77 -1.89 14.00
C LYS A 70 2.96 -0.70 14.50
N ASP A 71 2.44 -0.84 15.72
CA ASP A 71 1.67 0.20 16.36
C ASP A 71 2.45 1.53 16.39
N GLY A 72 1.78 2.59 16.01
CA GLY A 72 2.38 3.92 16.00
C GLY A 72 3.30 4.21 14.82
N HIS A 73 3.44 3.28 13.89
CA HIS A 73 4.30 3.44 12.72
C HIS A 73 3.48 3.55 11.44
N VAL A 74 4.12 4.00 10.38
CA VAL A 74 3.48 4.22 9.09
C VAL A 74 4.16 3.35 8.03
N ALA A 75 3.38 2.57 7.30
CA ALA A 75 3.86 1.85 6.13
C ALA A 75 3.31 2.54 4.89
N ILE A 76 4.19 2.92 3.98
CA ILE A 76 3.84 3.59 2.73
C ILE A 76 4.14 2.60 1.61
N PHE A 77 3.14 2.32 0.79
CA PHE A 77 3.30 1.42 -0.34
C PHE A 77 3.26 2.20 -1.64
N ASP A 78 4.34 2.15 -2.39
CA ASP A 78 4.42 2.67 -3.75
C ASP A 78 4.00 1.51 -4.65
N ARG A 79 2.74 1.53 -5.10
CA ARG A 79 1.99 0.44 -5.69
C ARG A 79 1.59 -0.57 -4.63
N THR A 80 0.36 -1.02 -4.71
CA THR A 80 -0.27 -1.78 -3.64
C THR A 80 -0.79 -3.12 -4.14
N TRP A 81 -1.53 -3.78 -3.26
CA TRP A 81 -2.23 -5.02 -3.57
C TRP A 81 -3.29 -4.87 -4.67
N TYR A 82 -3.72 -3.65 -4.97
CA TYR A 82 -4.64 -3.42 -6.08
C TYR A 82 -4.05 -3.73 -7.45
N GLY A 83 -2.73 -3.90 -7.54
CA GLY A 83 -2.08 -4.35 -8.76
C GLY A 83 -2.64 -5.67 -9.28
N ARG A 84 -3.14 -6.54 -8.41
CA ARG A 84 -3.78 -7.80 -8.80
C ARG A 84 -4.94 -7.58 -9.77
N VAL A 85 -5.79 -6.58 -9.51
CA VAL A 85 -6.97 -6.31 -10.33
C VAL A 85 -6.73 -5.26 -11.40
N MET A 86 -5.66 -4.48 -11.31
CA MET A 86 -5.36 -3.41 -12.25
C MET A 86 -4.29 -3.79 -13.26
N VAL A 87 -3.21 -4.39 -12.82
CA VAL A 87 -2.07 -4.73 -13.68
C VAL A 87 -2.09 -6.20 -14.06
N GLU A 88 -2.09 -7.08 -13.08
CA GLU A 88 -2.00 -8.52 -13.32
C GLU A 88 -3.20 -9.03 -14.11
N ARG A 89 -4.38 -8.47 -13.87
CA ARG A 89 -5.59 -8.82 -14.61
C ARG A 89 -5.44 -8.48 -16.10
N ILE A 90 -5.02 -7.24 -16.39
CA ILE A 90 -4.95 -6.73 -17.78
C ILE A 90 -3.79 -7.36 -18.53
N GLU A 91 -2.66 -7.56 -17.87
CA GLU A 91 -1.48 -8.15 -18.48
C GLU A 91 -1.53 -9.68 -18.56
N GLY A 92 -2.57 -10.31 -18.00
CA GLY A 92 -2.70 -11.75 -18.02
C GLY A 92 -1.76 -12.48 -17.07
N PHE A 93 -1.28 -11.81 -16.03
CA PHE A 93 -0.36 -12.41 -15.05
C PHE A 93 -1.08 -13.20 -13.97
N CYS A 94 -2.40 -13.21 -13.99
CA CYS A 94 -3.21 -14.05 -13.11
C CYS A 94 -4.44 -14.54 -13.86
N THR A 95 -5.05 -15.60 -13.37
CA THR A 95 -6.25 -16.18 -13.99
C THR A 95 -7.48 -15.33 -13.67
N GLU A 96 -8.56 -15.56 -14.44
CA GLU A 96 -9.82 -14.88 -14.20
C GLU A 96 -10.37 -15.17 -12.80
N GLU A 97 -10.27 -16.41 -12.34
CA GLU A 97 -10.68 -16.77 -11.00
C GLU A 97 -9.88 -16.01 -9.94
N GLU A 98 -8.58 -15.87 -10.17
CA GLU A 98 -7.69 -15.19 -9.24
C GLU A 98 -8.02 -13.71 -9.09
N TRP A 99 -8.23 -12.98 -10.20
CA TRP A 99 -8.51 -11.55 -10.05
C TRP A 99 -9.95 -11.29 -9.60
N LYS A 100 -10.90 -12.17 -9.92
CA LYS A 100 -12.27 -12.04 -9.40
C LYS A 100 -12.32 -12.26 -7.89
N ARG A 101 -11.60 -13.28 -7.42
CA ARG A 101 -11.48 -13.57 -6.00
C ARG A 101 -10.79 -12.45 -5.24
N ALA A 102 -9.87 -11.75 -5.91
CA ALA A 102 -9.06 -10.70 -5.30
C ALA A 102 -9.91 -9.55 -4.73
N TYR A 103 -11.02 -9.22 -5.35
CA TYR A 103 -11.90 -8.16 -4.83
C TYR A 103 -12.31 -8.43 -3.39
N LYS A 104 -12.76 -9.66 -3.13
CA LYS A 104 -13.16 -10.05 -1.78
C LYS A 104 -11.96 -10.15 -0.84
N GLU A 105 -10.87 -10.73 -1.32
CA GLU A 105 -9.65 -10.91 -0.52
C GLU A 105 -9.09 -9.57 -0.06
N ILE A 106 -9.04 -8.59 -0.95
CA ILE A 106 -8.56 -7.25 -0.63
C ILE A 106 -9.48 -6.57 0.39
N ASN A 107 -10.79 -6.65 0.16
CA ASN A 107 -11.75 -6.07 1.09
C ASN A 107 -11.64 -6.70 2.48
N ASP A 108 -11.49 -8.02 2.54
CA ASP A 108 -11.34 -8.74 3.80
C ASP A 108 -10.06 -8.34 4.54
N MET A 109 -8.96 -8.21 3.80
CA MET A 109 -7.68 -7.78 4.38
C MET A 109 -7.77 -6.37 4.96
N GLU A 110 -8.33 -5.43 4.20
CA GLU A 110 -8.46 -4.04 4.65
C GLU A 110 -9.41 -3.94 5.85
N LYS A 111 -10.46 -4.74 5.84
CA LYS A 111 -11.40 -4.78 6.96
C LYS A 111 -10.72 -5.32 8.23
N ASP A 112 -9.93 -6.38 8.10
CA ASP A 112 -9.19 -6.96 9.22
C ASP A 112 -8.20 -5.94 9.80
N LEU A 113 -7.49 -5.21 8.95
CA LEU A 113 -6.57 -4.16 9.39
C LEU A 113 -7.31 -3.05 10.12
N ALA A 114 -8.43 -2.59 9.57
CA ALA A 114 -9.23 -1.54 10.20
C ALA A 114 -9.80 -1.99 11.55
N ASN A 115 -10.27 -3.23 11.62
CA ASN A 115 -10.81 -3.79 12.86
C ASN A 115 -9.72 -3.93 13.94
N ALA A 116 -8.46 -4.09 13.51
CA ALA A 116 -7.33 -4.14 14.44
C ALA A 116 -6.83 -2.73 14.85
N GLY A 117 -7.49 -1.67 14.37
CA GLY A 117 -7.18 -0.30 14.76
C GLY A 117 -6.31 0.47 13.77
N ALA A 118 -5.98 -0.11 12.63
CA ALA A 118 -5.16 0.57 11.62
C ALA A 118 -5.97 1.61 10.84
N VAL A 119 -5.31 2.71 10.48
CA VAL A 119 -5.87 3.69 9.55
C VAL A 119 -5.30 3.39 8.17
N ILE A 120 -6.17 3.27 7.18
CA ILE A 120 -5.76 2.94 5.81
C ILE A 120 -6.17 4.09 4.89
N LEU A 121 -5.18 4.67 4.23
CA LEU A 121 -5.39 5.77 3.28
C LEU A 121 -4.90 5.31 1.90
N LYS A 122 -5.70 5.57 0.87
CA LYS A 122 -5.37 5.16 -0.50
C LYS A 122 -5.45 6.38 -1.41
N PHE A 123 -4.39 6.60 -2.18
CA PHE A 123 -4.30 7.71 -3.12
C PHE A 123 -4.12 7.19 -4.54
N TRP A 124 -5.00 7.61 -5.43
CA TRP A 124 -5.00 7.22 -6.84
C TRP A 124 -4.49 8.41 -7.65
N MET A 125 -3.29 8.27 -8.19
CA MET A 125 -2.64 9.34 -8.95
C MET A 125 -2.83 9.11 -10.44
N HIS A 126 -3.35 10.10 -11.15
CA HIS A 126 -3.47 10.01 -12.61
C HIS A 126 -3.26 11.38 -13.23
N ILE A 127 -2.96 11.37 -14.53
CA ILE A 127 -2.84 12.59 -15.31
C ILE A 127 -3.99 12.62 -16.28
N ASP A 128 -4.75 13.71 -16.28
CA ASP A 128 -5.81 13.91 -17.27
C ASP A 128 -5.18 14.16 -18.64
N LYS A 129 -5.69 13.49 -19.65
CA LYS A 129 -5.27 13.73 -21.02
C LYS A 129 -6.15 14.83 -21.59
N GLU A 130 -5.52 15.88 -21.97
CA GLU A 130 -6.21 16.98 -22.65
C GLU A 130 -5.90 17.02 -24.11
#